data_505715b8ba4f68d16df77405a2d83d11
#
_entry.id   505715b8ba4f68d16df77405a2d83d11
#
_cell.length_a   1.000
_cell.length_b   1.000
_cell.length_c   1.000
_cell.angle_alpha   90.00
_cell.angle_beta   90.00
_cell.angle_gamma   90.00
#
_symmetry.space_group_name_H-M   'P 1'
#
loop_
_entity.id
_entity.type
_entity.pdbx_description
1 polymer ?
#
loop_
_entity_poly.entity_id
_entity_poly.type
_entity_poly.pdbx_seq_one_letter_code
_entity_poly.pdbx_strand_id
1 'polypeptide(L)'
;MTSQFDEIRPYEAGEMKQAFNDLLNDRQFSLILKGFAPWLPKVVRNGILRLAFVGVKTPLDFQMRFMKPVVKYIIWKHTDGCTFDDSLLQPIPSEARFTFLSNHRDIVLDSAFLDLLLVKNGYPTTVEIGIGDNLLIYPWIKRLVRMNKAFTVRRGLTAHEMMRSSQLMSQYIHYAVTDKKENIWIAQREGRAKDSSDQTQESVLKVLAMGGDLQDLNIVPLTISYEFDPCDYLKAQEFQQKRDNPAFKKSRQDDLDNMRTGILGYKGRVHYHCGTPVNQWIGELADLPRKDFFTALSRRIDREIHAGYRLYPCNYIAVDKLEGTNTYADHYNDKDIQRFEEYLAGQLAKIEIPNKDKAFLRERMLTMYANPVRNRLKARTKNE
;
A
#
# COMPACT_ATOMS: atom_id res chain seq x y z
N MET A 1 3.50 31.01 10.73
CA MET A 1 3.91 31.16 9.31
C MET A 1 3.34 30.00 8.54
N THR A 2 2.62 30.24 7.45
CA THR A 2 2.15 29.16 6.56
C THR A 2 3.36 28.55 5.87
N SER A 3 3.54 27.22 6.03
CA SER A 3 4.59 26.48 5.34
C SER A 3 4.21 26.34 3.87
N GLN A 4 5.20 26.36 2.95
CA GLN A 4 4.95 26.04 1.53
C GLN A 4 4.29 24.66 1.33
N PHE A 5 4.33 23.78 2.33
CA PHE A 5 3.78 22.42 2.29
C PHE A 5 2.36 22.29 2.88
N ASP A 6 1.74 23.36 3.40
CA ASP A 6 0.47 23.29 4.14
C ASP A 6 -0.68 22.63 3.35
N GLU A 7 -0.64 22.74 2.03
CA GLU A 7 -1.67 22.14 1.18
C GLU A 7 -1.58 20.61 1.10
N ILE A 8 -0.37 20.05 1.26
CA ILE A 8 -0.14 18.61 1.04
C ILE A 8 0.25 17.86 2.31
N ARG A 9 0.91 18.48 3.28
CA ARG A 9 1.44 17.83 4.48
C ARG A 9 0.36 17.22 5.40
N PRO A 10 0.70 16.27 6.28
CA PRO A 10 -0.12 15.88 7.43
C PRO A 10 -0.41 17.08 8.33
N TYR A 11 -1.35 16.93 9.27
CA TYR A 11 -1.53 17.93 10.30
C TYR A 11 -0.32 17.98 11.25
N GLU A 12 -0.05 19.16 11.79
CA GLU A 12 0.93 19.35 12.86
C GLU A 12 0.27 19.29 14.25
N ALA A 13 1.10 19.24 15.30
CA ALA A 13 0.63 19.11 16.67
C ALA A 13 -0.44 20.15 17.04
N GLY A 14 -0.27 21.43 16.64
CA GLY A 14 -1.21 22.50 16.94
C GLY A 14 -2.57 22.36 16.24
N GLU A 15 -2.65 21.62 15.15
CA GLU A 15 -3.85 21.46 14.32
C GLU A 15 -4.70 20.25 14.74
N MET A 16 -4.13 19.28 15.47
CA MET A 16 -4.76 17.99 15.75
C MET A 16 -6.09 18.12 16.49
N LYS A 17 -6.16 18.99 17.49
CA LYS A 17 -7.39 19.18 18.29
C LYS A 17 -8.54 19.73 17.45
N GLN A 18 -8.25 20.73 16.62
CA GLN A 18 -9.27 21.32 15.73
C GLN A 18 -9.72 20.31 14.67
N ALA A 19 -8.77 19.63 13.99
CA ALA A 19 -9.08 18.62 13.00
C ALA A 19 -9.96 17.48 13.56
N PHE A 20 -9.71 17.06 14.81
CA PHE A 20 -10.52 16.03 15.47
C PHE A 20 -11.93 16.53 15.79
N ASN A 21 -12.08 17.76 16.29
CA ASN A 21 -13.39 18.35 16.54
C ASN A 21 -14.21 18.48 15.24
N ASP A 22 -13.58 18.94 14.17
CA ASP A 22 -14.22 19.03 12.85
C ASP A 22 -14.64 17.68 12.31
N LEU A 23 -13.82 16.64 12.55
CA LEU A 23 -14.14 15.25 12.20
C LEU A 23 -15.38 14.74 12.94
N LEU A 24 -15.47 14.97 14.26
CA LEU A 24 -16.63 14.57 15.09
C LEU A 24 -17.91 15.31 14.74
N ASN A 25 -17.79 16.53 14.21
CA ASN A 25 -18.93 17.36 13.78
C ASN A 25 -19.38 17.02 12.34
N ASP A 26 -18.58 16.30 11.58
CA ASP A 26 -18.94 15.90 10.21
C ASP A 26 -20.13 14.91 10.23
N ARG A 27 -21.15 15.24 9.41
CA ARG A 27 -22.41 14.47 9.36
C ARG A 27 -22.18 13.04 8.83
N GLN A 28 -21.38 12.89 7.78
CA GLN A 28 -21.13 11.57 7.17
C GLN A 28 -20.29 10.70 8.10
N PHE A 29 -19.26 11.26 8.71
CA PHE A 29 -18.47 10.55 9.72
C PHE A 29 -19.33 10.12 10.91
N SER A 30 -20.24 10.98 11.36
CA SER A 30 -21.20 10.63 12.44
C SER A 30 -22.11 9.46 12.06
N LEU A 31 -22.52 9.34 10.79
CA LEU A 31 -23.31 8.18 10.32
C LEU A 31 -22.49 6.89 10.31
N ILE A 32 -21.22 6.95 9.90
CA ILE A 32 -20.31 5.81 9.95
C ILE A 32 -20.14 5.33 11.40
N LEU A 33 -19.86 6.23 12.32
CA LEU A 33 -19.75 5.93 13.75
C LEU A 33 -21.04 5.32 14.31
N LYS A 34 -22.21 5.77 13.84
CA LYS A 34 -23.50 5.18 14.21
C LYS A 34 -23.61 3.72 13.73
N GLY A 35 -23.06 3.39 12.55
CA GLY A 35 -23.03 2.01 12.06
C GLY A 35 -22.24 1.05 12.96
N PHE A 36 -21.17 1.53 13.60
CA PHE A 36 -20.38 0.72 14.54
C PHE A 36 -21.02 0.59 15.94
N ALA A 37 -21.76 1.60 16.39
CA ALA A 37 -22.40 1.60 17.72
C ALA A 37 -23.80 2.24 17.62
N PRO A 38 -24.77 1.55 17.00
CA PRO A 38 -26.10 2.10 16.74
C PRO A 38 -26.89 2.40 18.01
N TRP A 39 -26.62 1.69 19.11
CA TRP A 39 -27.26 1.87 20.42
C TRP A 39 -26.74 3.08 21.21
N LEU A 40 -25.60 3.67 20.83
CA LEU A 40 -25.02 4.79 21.55
C LEU A 40 -25.52 6.13 20.98
N PRO A 41 -26.14 7.00 21.81
CA PRO A 41 -26.47 8.36 21.40
C PRO A 41 -25.23 9.13 20.93
N LYS A 42 -25.40 10.02 19.93
CA LYS A 42 -24.29 10.81 19.36
C LYS A 42 -23.45 11.54 20.42
N VAL A 43 -24.11 12.10 21.43
CA VAL A 43 -23.45 12.87 22.50
C VAL A 43 -22.52 11.97 23.32
N VAL A 44 -23.01 10.80 23.74
CA VAL A 44 -22.22 9.81 24.50
C VAL A 44 -21.05 9.30 23.70
N ARG A 45 -21.30 8.89 22.45
CA ARG A 45 -20.28 8.41 21.53
C ARG A 45 -19.16 9.45 21.30
N ASN A 46 -19.55 10.70 21.02
CA ASN A 46 -18.58 11.78 20.83
C ASN A 46 -17.86 12.12 22.15
N GLY A 47 -18.50 12.01 23.30
CA GLY A 47 -17.89 12.17 24.61
C GLY A 47 -16.79 11.13 24.86
N ILE A 48 -17.06 9.85 24.58
CA ILE A 48 -16.06 8.77 24.66
C ILE A 48 -14.87 9.03 23.75
N LEU A 49 -15.13 9.41 22.50
CA LEU A 49 -14.05 9.70 21.53
C LEU A 49 -13.22 10.92 21.95
N ARG A 50 -13.84 11.96 22.50
CA ARG A 50 -13.11 13.12 23.05
C ARG A 50 -12.26 12.76 24.24
N LEU A 51 -12.77 11.91 25.14
CA LEU A 51 -12.01 11.40 26.28
C LEU A 51 -10.81 10.56 25.79
N ALA A 52 -11.04 9.69 24.81
CA ALA A 52 -9.98 8.91 24.18
C ALA A 52 -8.93 9.79 23.48
N PHE A 53 -9.30 10.99 23.03
CA PHE A 53 -8.38 11.93 22.37
C PHE A 53 -7.55 12.78 23.36
N VAL A 54 -7.89 12.77 24.66
CA VAL A 54 -7.10 13.48 25.67
C VAL A 54 -5.66 12.97 25.64
N GLY A 55 -4.70 13.89 25.53
CA GLY A 55 -3.27 13.58 25.43
C GLY A 55 -2.75 13.26 24.03
N VAL A 56 -3.62 13.21 22.99
CA VAL A 56 -3.18 13.15 21.59
C VAL A 56 -2.75 14.53 21.15
N LYS A 57 -1.45 14.71 20.94
CA LYS A 57 -0.84 15.98 20.54
C LYS A 57 -0.35 15.94 19.10
N THR A 58 0.13 14.80 18.64
CA THR A 58 0.77 14.60 17.34
C THR A 58 0.03 13.56 16.49
N PRO A 59 0.24 13.54 15.16
CA PRO A 59 -0.25 12.45 14.32
C PRO A 59 0.25 11.06 14.77
N LEU A 60 1.47 10.96 15.29
CA LEU A 60 1.99 9.71 15.84
C LEU A 60 1.19 9.25 17.07
N ASP A 61 0.84 10.16 17.99
CA ASP A 61 -0.04 9.83 19.12
C ASP A 61 -1.38 9.32 18.64
N PHE A 62 -1.94 9.94 17.59
CA PHE A 62 -3.20 9.50 16.98
C PHE A 62 -3.08 8.08 16.41
N GLN A 63 -2.01 7.79 15.68
CA GLN A 63 -1.76 6.44 15.19
C GLN A 63 -1.64 5.42 16.32
N MET A 64 -0.88 5.75 17.36
CA MET A 64 -0.68 4.84 18.49
C MET A 64 -1.96 4.58 19.28
N ARG A 65 -2.79 5.60 19.46
CA ARG A 65 -3.97 5.51 20.31
C ARG A 65 -5.23 5.02 19.61
N PHE A 66 -5.42 5.43 18.33
CA PHE A 66 -6.62 5.09 17.56
C PHE A 66 -6.37 4.04 16.49
N MET A 67 -5.32 4.21 15.68
CA MET A 67 -5.13 3.34 14.52
C MET A 67 -4.50 1.99 14.88
N LYS A 68 -3.52 1.98 15.76
CA LYS A 68 -2.84 0.75 16.19
C LYS A 68 -3.81 -0.33 16.75
N PRO A 69 -4.78 -0.02 17.65
CA PRO A 69 -5.78 -1.01 18.08
C PRO A 69 -6.63 -1.55 16.92
N VAL A 70 -7.05 -0.67 16.00
CA VAL A 70 -7.84 -1.06 14.84
C VAL A 70 -7.04 -1.98 13.92
N VAL A 71 -5.79 -1.63 13.61
CA VAL A 71 -4.90 -2.44 12.76
C VAL A 71 -4.60 -3.80 13.42
N LYS A 72 -4.35 -3.84 14.73
CA LYS A 72 -4.18 -5.09 15.48
C LYS A 72 -5.41 -5.99 15.36
N TYR A 73 -6.61 -5.41 15.50
CA TYR A 73 -7.87 -6.14 15.36
C TYR A 73 -8.04 -6.70 13.94
N ILE A 74 -7.72 -5.90 12.90
CA ILE A 74 -7.78 -6.34 11.50
C ILE A 74 -6.82 -7.52 11.27
N ILE A 75 -5.59 -7.43 11.75
CA ILE A 75 -4.62 -8.53 11.62
C ILE A 75 -5.14 -9.78 12.32
N TRP A 76 -5.62 -9.66 13.56
CA TRP A 76 -6.14 -10.78 14.32
C TRP A 76 -7.34 -11.45 13.65
N LYS A 77 -8.27 -10.66 13.09
CA LYS A 77 -9.53 -11.18 12.56
C LYS A 77 -9.45 -11.62 11.10
N HIS A 78 -8.59 -10.99 10.30
CA HIS A 78 -8.62 -11.10 8.85
C HIS A 78 -7.31 -11.61 8.24
N THR A 79 -6.37 -12.08 9.07
CA THR A 79 -5.12 -12.70 8.62
C THR A 79 -4.75 -13.91 9.48
N ASP A 80 -3.91 -14.79 8.94
CA ASP A 80 -3.26 -15.87 9.70
C ASP A 80 -1.90 -15.42 10.29
N GLY A 81 -1.73 -14.13 10.46
CA GLY A 81 -0.53 -13.47 10.96
C GLY A 81 0.12 -12.53 9.97
N CYS A 82 0.87 -11.58 10.51
CA CYS A 82 1.64 -10.60 9.76
C CYS A 82 3.08 -10.59 10.28
N THR A 83 4.04 -10.85 9.39
CA THR A 83 5.47 -10.96 9.70
C THR A 83 6.27 -9.89 8.97
N PHE A 84 7.41 -9.52 9.53
CA PHE A 84 8.31 -8.50 8.99
C PHE A 84 9.74 -9.00 9.00
N ASP A 85 10.43 -8.84 7.88
CA ASP A 85 11.85 -9.08 7.72
C ASP A 85 12.54 -7.77 7.36
N ASP A 86 13.17 -7.17 8.34
CA ASP A 86 13.96 -5.94 8.25
C ASP A 86 15.45 -6.18 8.51
N SER A 87 15.90 -7.42 8.38
CA SER A 87 17.27 -7.84 8.68
C SER A 87 18.33 -7.01 7.95
N LEU A 88 18.06 -6.56 6.73
CA LEU A 88 18.97 -5.72 5.94
C LEU A 88 19.02 -4.25 6.42
N LEU A 89 18.10 -3.84 7.30
CA LEU A 89 18.10 -2.49 7.89
C LEU A 89 18.78 -2.45 9.26
N GLN A 90 18.92 -3.58 9.94
CA GLN A 90 19.52 -3.64 11.29
C GLN A 90 20.94 -3.05 11.39
N PRO A 91 21.81 -3.15 10.37
CA PRO A 91 23.14 -2.53 10.40
C PRO A 91 23.12 -1.00 10.24
N ILE A 92 21.99 -0.41 9.88
CA ILE A 92 21.87 1.03 9.62
C ILE A 92 21.57 1.76 10.96
N PRO A 93 22.17 2.95 11.20
CA PRO A 93 21.91 3.70 12.44
C PRO A 93 20.43 3.91 12.72
N SER A 94 20.02 3.79 13.97
CA SER A 94 18.61 3.93 14.42
C SER A 94 18.01 5.32 14.14
N GLU A 95 18.86 6.32 13.96
CA GLU A 95 18.49 7.70 13.60
C GLU A 95 18.15 7.86 12.12
N ALA A 96 18.55 6.90 11.28
CA ALA A 96 18.22 6.94 9.85
C ALA A 96 16.71 6.89 9.63
N ARG A 97 16.27 7.56 8.59
CA ARG A 97 14.88 7.51 8.11
C ARG A 97 14.88 6.99 6.70
N PHE A 98 13.79 6.34 6.35
CA PHE A 98 13.70 5.57 5.12
C PHE A 98 12.50 6.01 4.27
N THR A 99 12.66 5.95 2.96
CA THR A 99 11.57 5.97 2.00
C THR A 99 11.30 4.53 1.56
N PHE A 100 10.27 3.91 2.12
CA PHE A 100 9.82 2.57 1.71
C PHE A 100 9.07 2.66 0.39
N LEU A 101 9.67 2.12 -0.66
CA LEU A 101 9.10 2.04 -2.00
C LEU A 101 8.63 0.61 -2.27
N SER A 102 7.32 0.39 -2.36
CA SER A 102 6.78 -0.97 -2.38
C SER A 102 5.89 -1.28 -3.58
N ASN A 103 5.74 -2.59 -3.90
CA ASN A 103 4.59 -3.06 -4.62
C ASN A 103 3.30 -2.73 -3.84
N HIS A 104 2.14 -2.68 -4.52
CA HIS A 104 0.91 -2.18 -3.92
C HIS A 104 -0.21 -3.23 -3.98
N ARG A 105 -0.58 -3.77 -2.81
CA ARG A 105 -1.58 -4.84 -2.66
C ARG A 105 -2.94 -4.32 -2.22
N ASP A 106 -2.97 -3.43 -1.22
CA ASP A 106 -4.19 -2.91 -0.60
C ASP A 106 -4.14 -1.38 -0.51
N ILE A 107 -5.29 -0.71 -0.76
CA ILE A 107 -5.36 0.76 -0.78
C ILE A 107 -5.04 1.37 0.59
N VAL A 108 -5.39 0.67 1.67
CA VAL A 108 -5.33 1.20 3.05
C VAL A 108 -4.32 0.45 3.90
N LEU A 109 -4.27 -0.89 3.76
CA LEU A 109 -3.58 -1.73 4.72
C LEU A 109 -2.08 -1.86 4.48
N ASP A 110 -1.58 -1.59 3.29
CA ASP A 110 -0.15 -1.71 3.00
C ASP A 110 0.69 -0.83 3.92
N SER A 111 0.35 0.44 4.03
CA SER A 111 1.01 1.37 4.96
C SER A 111 0.60 1.16 6.42
N ALA A 112 -0.68 0.82 6.68
CA ALA A 112 -1.16 0.63 8.04
C ALA A 112 -0.53 -0.60 8.74
N PHE A 113 -0.31 -1.69 8.00
CA PHE A 113 0.41 -2.84 8.53
C PHE A 113 1.90 -2.52 8.71
N LEU A 114 2.51 -1.78 7.78
CA LEU A 114 3.89 -1.32 7.92
C LEU A 114 4.07 -0.48 9.19
N ASP A 115 3.16 0.47 9.47
CA ASP A 115 3.20 1.29 10.69
C ASP A 115 3.25 0.42 11.95
N LEU A 116 2.38 -0.60 12.02
CA LEU A 116 2.35 -1.50 13.16
C LEU A 116 3.63 -2.34 13.26
N LEU A 117 4.16 -2.79 12.13
CA LEU A 117 5.39 -3.61 12.07
C LEU A 117 6.60 -2.80 12.50
N LEU A 118 6.75 -1.56 12.04
CA LEU A 118 7.82 -0.64 12.46
C LEU A 118 7.78 -0.44 13.98
N VAL A 119 6.61 -0.11 14.54
CA VAL A 119 6.45 0.08 15.99
C VAL A 119 6.78 -1.20 16.78
N LYS A 120 6.38 -2.38 16.28
CA LYS A 120 6.68 -3.67 16.94
C LYS A 120 8.17 -4.01 16.93
N ASN A 121 8.90 -3.55 15.93
CA ASN A 121 10.33 -3.79 15.76
C ASN A 121 11.21 -2.65 16.30
N GLY A 122 10.61 -1.73 17.09
CA GLY A 122 11.37 -0.72 17.84
C GLY A 122 11.77 0.52 17.05
N TYR A 123 11.22 0.72 15.84
CA TYR A 123 11.47 1.95 15.08
C TYR A 123 10.85 3.16 15.83
N PRO A 124 11.54 4.30 15.86
CA PRO A 124 11.12 5.46 16.67
C PRO A 124 9.90 6.17 16.10
N THR A 125 9.60 5.98 14.82
CA THR A 125 8.42 6.56 14.16
C THR A 125 7.85 5.60 13.11
N THR A 126 6.62 5.88 12.70
CA THR A 126 5.89 5.22 11.61
C THR A 126 6.21 5.91 10.27
N VAL A 127 5.43 5.61 9.21
CA VAL A 127 5.58 6.29 7.93
C VAL A 127 4.61 7.45 7.75
N GLU A 128 5.01 8.46 7.01
CA GLU A 128 4.09 9.36 6.33
C GLU A 128 3.68 8.74 4.98
N ILE A 129 2.40 8.86 4.64
CA ILE A 129 1.77 8.05 3.59
C ILE A 129 1.38 8.95 2.42
N GLY A 130 1.90 8.68 1.23
CA GLY A 130 1.48 9.35 0.00
C GLY A 130 0.11 8.87 -0.48
N ILE A 131 -0.93 9.70 -0.38
CA ILE A 131 -2.30 9.35 -0.80
C ILE A 131 -2.75 10.22 -1.95
N GLY A 132 -3.23 9.60 -3.04
CA GLY A 132 -3.85 10.31 -4.16
C GLY A 132 -5.13 11.06 -3.76
N ASP A 133 -5.27 12.32 -4.19
CA ASP A 133 -6.43 13.15 -3.87
C ASP A 133 -7.76 12.61 -4.44
N ASN A 134 -7.70 11.77 -5.47
CA ASN A 134 -8.85 11.05 -6.00
C ASN A 134 -9.52 10.11 -4.96
N LEU A 135 -8.80 9.70 -3.91
CA LEU A 135 -9.33 8.90 -2.81
C LEU A 135 -9.93 9.76 -1.68
N LEU A 136 -9.65 11.07 -1.68
CA LEU A 136 -10.11 12.02 -0.65
C LEU A 136 -11.51 12.59 -0.99
N ILE A 137 -12.44 11.69 -1.32
CA ILE A 137 -13.77 12.00 -1.86
C ILE A 137 -14.60 12.88 -0.91
N TYR A 138 -14.47 12.64 0.39
CA TYR A 138 -15.21 13.32 1.43
C TYR A 138 -14.30 14.11 2.36
N PRO A 139 -14.73 15.30 2.85
CA PRO A 139 -13.93 16.11 3.77
C PRO A 139 -13.47 15.37 5.01
N TRP A 140 -14.29 14.48 5.56
CA TRP A 140 -13.93 13.67 6.73
C TRP A 140 -12.80 12.69 6.44
N ILE A 141 -12.75 12.10 5.23
CA ILE A 141 -11.64 11.21 4.81
C ILE A 141 -10.34 12.02 4.78
N LYS A 142 -10.36 13.19 4.13
CA LYS A 142 -9.18 14.07 4.06
C LYS A 142 -8.66 14.44 5.45
N ARG A 143 -9.58 14.77 6.39
CA ARG A 143 -9.20 15.07 7.78
C ARG A 143 -8.58 13.84 8.47
N LEU A 144 -9.25 12.68 8.38
CA LEU A 144 -8.82 11.45 9.03
C LEU A 144 -7.42 11.03 8.55
N VAL A 145 -7.18 11.01 7.24
CA VAL A 145 -5.89 10.56 6.70
C VAL A 145 -4.77 11.55 7.01
N ARG A 146 -5.02 12.87 6.99
CA ARG A 146 -4.02 13.87 7.41
C ARG A 146 -3.68 13.77 8.91
N MET A 147 -4.66 13.41 9.76
CA MET A 147 -4.41 13.08 11.17
C MET A 147 -3.59 11.79 11.30
N ASN A 148 -3.70 10.88 10.33
CA ASN A 148 -2.96 9.61 10.26
C ASN A 148 -1.67 9.72 9.44
N LYS A 149 -0.98 10.86 9.48
CA LYS A 149 0.31 11.11 8.81
C LYS A 149 0.27 11.02 7.27
N ALA A 150 -0.89 11.19 6.62
CA ALA A 150 -0.92 11.19 5.17
C ALA A 150 -0.63 12.56 4.57
N PHE A 151 0.21 12.59 3.53
CA PHE A 151 0.37 13.72 2.63
C PHE A 151 -0.35 13.48 1.30
N THR A 152 -0.78 14.56 0.66
CA THR A 152 -1.64 14.49 -0.53
C THR A 152 -0.82 14.50 -1.81
N VAL A 153 -1.04 13.51 -2.67
CA VAL A 153 -0.52 13.43 -4.04
C VAL A 153 -1.62 13.92 -4.99
N ARG A 154 -1.40 15.04 -5.64
CA ARG A 154 -2.38 15.64 -6.57
C ARG A 154 -2.40 14.88 -7.90
N ARG A 155 -3.59 14.71 -8.46
CA ARG A 155 -3.83 13.98 -9.72
C ARG A 155 -4.73 14.76 -10.66
N GLY A 156 -4.80 14.34 -11.92
CA GLY A 156 -5.71 14.94 -12.90
C GLY A 156 -5.38 16.38 -13.28
N LEU A 157 -4.11 16.78 -13.13
CA LEU A 157 -3.61 18.12 -13.40
C LEU A 157 -3.16 18.28 -14.85
N THR A 158 -3.10 19.52 -15.33
CA THR A 158 -2.40 19.85 -16.58
C THR A 158 -0.90 19.56 -16.47
N ALA A 159 -0.19 19.44 -17.58
CA ALA A 159 1.26 19.11 -17.58
C ALA A 159 2.08 20.12 -16.73
N HIS A 160 1.77 21.42 -16.81
CA HIS A 160 2.46 22.44 -16.03
C HIS A 160 2.16 22.33 -14.52
N GLU A 161 0.90 22.15 -14.15
CA GLU A 161 0.47 21.96 -12.77
C GLU A 161 1.04 20.66 -12.18
N MET A 162 1.11 19.59 -12.99
CA MET A 162 1.70 18.32 -12.60
C MET A 162 3.19 18.47 -12.26
N MET A 163 3.95 19.20 -13.08
CA MET A 163 5.37 19.44 -12.81
C MET A 163 5.55 20.21 -11.49
N ARG A 164 4.80 21.29 -11.28
CA ARG A 164 4.86 22.08 -10.05
C ARG A 164 4.45 21.26 -8.82
N SER A 165 3.37 20.49 -8.93
CA SER A 165 2.90 19.62 -7.85
C SER A 165 3.91 18.50 -7.53
N SER A 166 4.52 17.90 -8.55
CA SER A 166 5.56 16.88 -8.39
C SER A 166 6.81 17.44 -7.71
N GLN A 167 7.23 18.65 -8.10
CA GLN A 167 8.36 19.33 -7.46
C GLN A 167 8.07 19.63 -5.98
N LEU A 168 6.88 20.17 -5.67
CA LEU A 168 6.47 20.46 -4.30
C LEU A 168 6.43 19.17 -3.44
N MET A 169 5.86 18.10 -3.99
CA MET A 169 5.80 16.80 -3.33
C MET A 169 7.19 16.23 -3.07
N SER A 170 8.08 16.30 -4.06
CA SER A 170 9.45 15.83 -3.91
C SER A 170 10.20 16.61 -2.84
N GLN A 171 10.12 17.94 -2.84
CA GLN A 171 10.71 18.79 -1.79
C GLN A 171 10.14 18.46 -0.41
N TYR A 172 8.84 18.16 -0.34
CA TYR A 172 8.22 17.73 0.91
C TYR A 172 8.79 16.39 1.42
N ILE A 173 8.94 15.41 0.53
CA ILE A 173 9.48 14.09 0.87
C ILE A 173 10.92 14.23 1.40
N HIS A 174 11.77 15.00 0.72
CA HIS A 174 13.13 15.29 1.20
C HIS A 174 13.10 15.96 2.58
N TYR A 175 12.33 17.03 2.75
CA TYR A 175 12.14 17.67 4.04
C TYR A 175 11.67 16.71 5.15
N ALA A 176 10.71 15.83 4.83
CA ALA A 176 10.19 14.89 5.80
C ALA A 176 11.25 13.88 6.28
N VAL A 177 12.09 13.39 5.38
CA VAL A 177 13.16 12.44 5.71
C VAL A 177 14.36 13.13 6.40
N THR A 178 14.84 14.23 5.83
CA THR A 178 16.09 14.87 6.27
C THR A 178 15.94 15.77 7.49
N ASP A 179 14.87 16.56 7.56
CA ASP A 179 14.68 17.59 8.58
C ASP A 179 13.67 17.18 9.65
N LYS A 180 12.49 16.73 9.19
CA LYS A 180 11.40 16.33 10.09
C LYS A 180 11.65 14.99 10.77
N LYS A 181 12.59 14.20 10.22
CA LYS A 181 12.98 12.87 10.72
C LYS A 181 11.82 11.87 10.74
N GLU A 182 11.08 11.82 9.65
CA GLU A 182 9.98 10.88 9.43
C GLU A 182 10.32 9.87 8.34
N ASN A 183 9.80 8.65 8.46
CA ASN A 183 9.83 7.69 7.35
C ASN A 183 8.72 8.03 6.34
N ILE A 184 8.91 7.63 5.10
CA ILE A 184 7.94 7.79 4.01
C ILE A 184 7.53 6.40 3.51
N TRP A 185 6.25 6.22 3.18
CA TRP A 185 5.79 5.12 2.35
C TRP A 185 5.17 5.64 1.05
N ILE A 186 5.61 5.08 -0.06
CA ILE A 186 5.10 5.38 -1.39
C ILE A 186 5.04 4.10 -2.23
N ALA A 187 3.98 3.94 -3.02
CA ALA A 187 3.88 2.84 -3.96
C ALA A 187 4.83 3.05 -5.16
N GLN A 188 5.44 1.97 -5.66
CA GLN A 188 6.38 2.01 -6.79
C GLN A 188 5.73 2.43 -8.12
N ARG A 189 4.40 2.51 -8.15
CA ARG A 189 3.62 2.89 -9.33
C ARG A 189 2.31 3.55 -8.95
N GLU A 190 1.71 4.22 -9.93
CA GLU A 190 0.34 4.70 -9.79
C GLU A 190 -0.65 3.53 -9.80
N GLY A 191 -1.43 3.42 -8.73
CA GLY A 191 -2.41 2.36 -8.53
C GLY A 191 -1.82 0.97 -8.34
N ARG A 192 -2.67 0.00 -8.05
CA ARG A 192 -2.30 -1.41 -7.82
C ARG A 192 -2.24 -2.17 -9.14
N ALA A 193 -1.22 -3.00 -9.35
CA ALA A 193 -1.25 -4.00 -10.41
C ALA A 193 -2.36 -5.02 -10.13
N LYS A 194 -3.13 -5.34 -11.16
CA LYS A 194 -4.29 -6.22 -11.02
C LYS A 194 -3.94 -7.70 -11.19
N ASP A 195 -2.80 -7.94 -11.78
CA ASP A 195 -2.23 -9.27 -12.04
C ASP A 195 -1.07 -9.62 -11.11
N SER A 196 -0.78 -8.79 -10.10
CA SER A 196 0.35 -8.91 -9.17
C SER A 196 1.73 -8.88 -9.86
N SER A 197 1.83 -8.28 -11.04
CA SER A 197 3.08 -8.03 -11.72
C SER A 197 3.40 -6.53 -11.68
N ASP A 198 3.60 -6.04 -10.45
CA ASP A 198 3.98 -4.64 -10.23
C ASP A 198 5.37 -4.37 -10.79
N GLN A 199 5.53 -3.20 -11.43
CA GLN A 199 6.80 -2.69 -11.93
C GLN A 199 6.96 -1.24 -11.51
N THR A 200 8.17 -0.86 -11.13
CA THR A 200 8.52 0.49 -10.72
C THR A 200 8.41 1.45 -11.91
N GLN A 201 7.54 2.44 -11.80
CA GLN A 201 7.45 3.50 -12.79
C GLN A 201 8.61 4.46 -12.64
N GLU A 202 9.38 4.67 -13.71
CA GLU A 202 10.47 5.64 -13.73
C GLU A 202 10.03 7.05 -13.33
N SER A 203 8.77 7.40 -13.64
CA SER A 203 8.20 8.70 -13.25
C SER A 203 8.18 8.92 -11.74
N VAL A 204 7.97 7.86 -10.94
CA VAL A 204 8.03 7.94 -9.47
C VAL A 204 9.45 8.29 -9.03
N LEU A 205 10.46 7.60 -9.57
CA LEU A 205 11.87 7.84 -9.26
C LEU A 205 12.33 9.22 -9.72
N LYS A 206 11.91 9.64 -10.92
CA LYS A 206 12.19 10.97 -11.46
C LYS A 206 11.60 12.05 -10.56
N VAL A 207 10.39 11.87 -10.04
CA VAL A 207 9.78 12.80 -9.08
C VAL A 207 10.58 12.83 -7.79
N LEU A 208 10.96 11.68 -7.22
CA LEU A 208 11.78 11.64 -6.00
C LEU A 208 13.12 12.39 -6.16
N ALA A 209 13.72 12.34 -7.35
CA ALA A 209 14.96 13.04 -7.67
C ALA A 209 14.82 14.55 -7.94
N MET A 210 13.60 15.11 -7.97
CA MET A 210 13.40 16.55 -8.23
C MET A 210 13.71 17.44 -7.03
N GLY A 211 13.56 16.92 -5.81
CA GLY A 211 13.71 17.67 -4.56
C GLY A 211 15.14 17.70 -3.99
N GLY A 212 16.00 16.78 -4.43
CA GLY A 212 17.36 16.62 -3.90
C GLY A 212 18.04 15.33 -4.38
N ASP A 213 19.11 14.93 -3.71
CA ASP A 213 19.77 13.65 -4.01
C ASP A 213 18.91 12.47 -3.54
N LEU A 214 18.78 11.46 -4.40
CA LEU A 214 18.07 10.21 -4.04
C LEU A 214 18.71 9.50 -2.84
N GLN A 215 20.01 9.69 -2.63
CA GLN A 215 20.71 9.10 -1.48
C GLN A 215 20.23 9.66 -0.14
N ASP A 216 19.78 10.92 -0.10
CA ASP A 216 19.21 11.52 1.12
C ASP A 216 17.93 10.83 1.58
N LEU A 217 17.23 10.17 0.66
CA LEU A 217 15.94 9.52 0.91
C LEU A 217 16.07 8.12 1.52
N ASN A 218 17.25 7.50 1.53
CA ASN A 218 17.45 6.13 2.02
C ASN A 218 16.37 5.18 1.49
N ILE A 219 16.21 5.11 0.16
CA ILE A 219 15.14 4.33 -0.44
C ILE A 219 15.34 2.84 -0.15
N VAL A 220 14.30 2.21 0.41
CA VAL A 220 14.24 0.78 0.71
C VAL A 220 13.19 0.14 -0.18
N PRO A 221 13.57 -0.75 -1.10
CA PRO A 221 12.63 -1.61 -1.81
C PRO A 221 11.88 -2.47 -0.80
N LEU A 222 10.56 -2.33 -0.71
CA LEU A 222 9.74 -3.07 0.24
C LEU A 222 8.82 -4.03 -0.51
N THR A 223 8.91 -5.31 -0.18
CA THR A 223 8.04 -6.35 -0.73
C THR A 223 6.89 -6.64 0.20
N ILE A 224 5.67 -6.60 -0.32
CA ILE A 224 4.44 -6.96 0.40
C ILE A 224 3.85 -8.21 -0.24
N SER A 225 3.75 -9.29 0.54
CA SER A 225 3.20 -10.57 0.10
C SER A 225 1.97 -10.92 0.91
N TYR A 226 0.84 -11.09 0.23
CA TYR A 226 -0.41 -11.61 0.79
C TYR A 226 -0.64 -13.02 0.23
N GLU A 227 -0.98 -13.98 1.10
CA GLU A 227 -1.34 -15.33 0.65
C GLU A 227 -2.62 -15.29 -0.19
N PHE A 228 -3.63 -14.55 0.27
CA PHE A 228 -4.86 -14.31 -0.47
C PHE A 228 -5.09 -12.80 -0.64
N ASP A 229 -5.46 -12.39 -1.84
CA ASP A 229 -5.84 -11.02 -2.12
C ASP A 229 -7.36 -10.87 -2.04
N PRO A 230 -7.92 -10.24 -1.01
CA PRO A 230 -9.37 -10.14 -0.86
C PRO A 230 -10.08 -9.40 -2.00
N CYS A 231 -9.33 -8.61 -2.78
CA CYS A 231 -9.84 -7.86 -3.93
C CYS A 231 -9.61 -8.58 -5.27
N ASP A 232 -9.18 -9.85 -5.28
CA ASP A 232 -8.84 -10.59 -6.49
C ASP A 232 -10.02 -10.69 -7.48
N TYR A 233 -11.21 -10.98 -6.97
CA TYR A 233 -12.44 -11.06 -7.79
C TYR A 233 -12.83 -9.70 -8.38
N LEU A 234 -12.63 -8.59 -7.65
CA LEU A 234 -12.86 -7.23 -8.16
C LEU A 234 -11.85 -6.87 -9.26
N LYS A 235 -10.62 -7.31 -9.11
CA LYS A 235 -9.56 -7.12 -10.11
C LYS A 235 -9.85 -7.95 -11.37
N ALA A 236 -10.27 -9.22 -11.21
CA ALA A 236 -10.66 -10.08 -12.32
C ALA A 236 -11.90 -9.52 -13.06
N GLN A 237 -12.90 -9.05 -12.29
CA GLN A 237 -14.08 -8.38 -12.83
C GLN A 237 -13.72 -7.17 -13.69
N GLU A 238 -12.81 -6.32 -13.22
CA GLU A 238 -12.35 -5.16 -13.98
C GLU A 238 -11.63 -5.55 -15.27
N PHE A 239 -10.88 -6.66 -15.29
CA PHE A 239 -10.29 -7.18 -16.52
C PHE A 239 -11.37 -7.55 -17.55
N GLN A 240 -12.42 -8.26 -17.13
CA GLN A 240 -13.52 -8.61 -18.06
C GLN A 240 -14.27 -7.37 -18.53
N GLN A 241 -14.62 -6.46 -17.61
CA GLN A 241 -15.34 -5.23 -17.97
C GLN A 241 -14.56 -4.38 -18.99
N LYS A 242 -13.23 -4.30 -18.86
CA LYS A 242 -12.36 -3.61 -19.83
C LYS A 242 -12.20 -4.36 -21.14
N ARG A 243 -12.17 -5.69 -21.11
CA ARG A 243 -12.17 -6.52 -22.31
C ARG A 243 -13.44 -6.32 -23.12
N ASP A 244 -14.57 -6.34 -22.43
CA ASP A 244 -15.91 -6.29 -23.07
C ASP A 244 -16.30 -4.85 -23.44
N ASN A 245 -15.78 -3.85 -22.74
CA ASN A 245 -15.99 -2.43 -23.01
C ASN A 245 -14.69 -1.62 -22.80
N PRO A 246 -13.94 -1.30 -23.88
CA PRO A 246 -12.71 -0.51 -23.80
C PRO A 246 -12.88 0.90 -23.17
N ALA A 247 -14.11 1.45 -23.19
CA ALA A 247 -14.43 2.74 -22.58
C ALA A 247 -14.76 2.63 -21.09
N PHE A 248 -14.74 1.43 -20.50
CA PHE A 248 -15.02 1.21 -19.09
C PHE A 248 -14.07 1.99 -18.20
N LYS A 249 -14.64 2.76 -17.29
CA LYS A 249 -13.90 3.48 -16.24
C LYS A 249 -14.53 3.13 -14.90
N LYS A 250 -13.67 2.94 -13.92
CA LYS A 250 -14.10 2.76 -12.52
C LYS A 250 -14.86 3.97 -12.02
N SER A 251 -15.92 3.71 -11.28
CA SER A 251 -16.63 4.71 -10.50
C SER A 251 -15.93 4.97 -9.15
N ARG A 252 -16.32 6.05 -8.48
CA ARG A 252 -15.89 6.34 -7.10
C ARG A 252 -16.39 5.26 -6.12
N GLN A 253 -17.55 4.67 -6.41
CA GLN A 253 -18.10 3.59 -5.58
C GLN A 253 -17.22 2.33 -5.66
N ASP A 254 -16.69 2.00 -6.84
CA ASP A 254 -15.77 0.86 -7.00
C ASP A 254 -14.52 1.01 -6.13
N ASP A 255 -14.00 2.24 -5.96
CA ASP A 255 -12.85 2.48 -5.09
C ASP A 255 -13.21 2.28 -3.61
N LEU A 256 -14.40 2.74 -3.18
CA LEU A 256 -14.89 2.51 -1.81
C LEU A 256 -15.12 1.02 -1.54
N ASP A 257 -15.69 0.29 -2.49
CA ASP A 257 -15.93 -1.15 -2.37
C ASP A 257 -14.61 -1.92 -2.33
N ASN A 258 -13.62 -1.50 -3.10
CA ASN A 258 -12.26 -2.05 -3.03
C ASN A 258 -11.60 -1.78 -1.66
N MET A 259 -11.72 -0.56 -1.11
CA MET A 259 -11.20 -0.27 0.23
C MET A 259 -11.88 -1.12 1.29
N ARG A 260 -13.22 -1.20 1.28
CA ARG A 260 -13.99 -2.01 2.22
C ARG A 260 -13.61 -3.50 2.13
N THR A 261 -13.55 -4.03 0.90
CA THR A 261 -13.20 -5.43 0.63
C THR A 261 -11.76 -5.71 1.09
N GLY A 262 -10.83 -4.81 0.80
CA GLY A 262 -9.44 -4.92 1.27
C GLY A 262 -9.35 -4.97 2.79
N ILE A 263 -10.01 -4.06 3.50
CA ILE A 263 -9.97 -4.00 4.96
C ILE A 263 -10.59 -5.24 5.61
N LEU A 264 -11.78 -5.65 5.18
CA LEU A 264 -12.61 -6.68 5.82
C LEU A 264 -12.42 -8.10 5.28
N GLY A 265 -11.76 -8.25 4.14
CA GLY A 265 -11.56 -9.55 3.51
C GLY A 265 -10.42 -10.35 4.15
N TYR A 266 -10.51 -11.67 4.06
CA TYR A 266 -9.50 -12.59 4.55
C TYR A 266 -8.25 -12.56 3.65
N LYS A 267 -7.05 -12.55 4.27
CA LYS A 267 -5.76 -12.37 3.57
C LYS A 267 -4.81 -13.55 3.72
N GLY A 268 -5.17 -14.56 4.55
CA GLY A 268 -4.22 -15.61 4.91
C GLY A 268 -3.00 -15.02 5.62
N ARG A 269 -1.83 -15.55 5.33
CA ARG A 269 -0.55 -15.06 5.86
C ARG A 269 -0.11 -13.81 5.11
N VAL A 270 0.42 -12.83 5.85
CA VAL A 270 0.95 -11.58 5.31
C VAL A 270 2.43 -11.46 5.68
N HIS A 271 3.26 -11.02 4.73
CA HIS A 271 4.69 -10.84 4.95
C HIS A 271 5.19 -9.57 4.30
N TYR A 272 6.01 -8.83 5.04
CA TYR A 272 6.76 -7.67 4.59
C TYR A 272 8.25 -7.98 4.64
N HIS A 273 8.97 -7.66 3.54
CA HIS A 273 10.41 -7.85 3.46
C HIS A 273 11.07 -6.58 2.93
N CYS A 274 12.06 -6.07 3.67
CA CYS A 274 12.91 -4.97 3.24
C CYS A 274 14.04 -5.53 2.38
N GLY A 275 14.11 -5.11 1.13
CA GLY A 275 15.23 -5.40 0.23
C GLY A 275 16.47 -4.57 0.57
N THR A 276 17.53 -4.76 -0.20
CA THR A 276 18.79 -4.02 -0.06
C THR A 276 18.56 -2.51 -0.28
N PRO A 277 18.86 -1.64 0.69
CA PRO A 277 18.71 -0.19 0.54
C PRO A 277 19.46 0.33 -0.69
N VAL A 278 18.79 1.20 -1.43
CA VAL A 278 19.31 1.74 -2.71
C VAL A 278 20.67 2.40 -2.54
N ASN A 279 20.92 3.05 -1.41
CA ASN A 279 22.18 3.72 -1.10
C ASN A 279 23.40 2.79 -1.11
N GLN A 280 23.19 1.48 -0.89
CA GLN A 280 24.30 0.50 -0.88
C GLN A 280 24.79 0.15 -2.30
N TRP A 281 24.01 0.48 -3.34
CA TRP A 281 24.35 0.07 -4.71
C TRP A 281 24.07 1.13 -5.80
N ILE A 282 23.45 2.25 -5.48
CA ILE A 282 23.15 3.31 -6.46
C ILE A 282 24.40 3.85 -7.15
N GLY A 283 25.54 3.86 -6.43
CA GLY A 283 26.84 4.28 -6.99
C GLY A 283 27.28 3.45 -8.19
N GLU A 284 26.87 2.19 -8.31
CA GLU A 284 27.16 1.33 -9.46
C GLU A 284 26.49 1.84 -10.76
N LEU A 285 25.51 2.71 -10.64
CA LEU A 285 24.76 3.30 -11.76
C LEU A 285 25.23 4.73 -12.11
N ALA A 286 26.21 5.28 -11.39
CA ALA A 286 26.60 6.69 -11.50
C ALA A 286 27.14 7.06 -12.91
N ASP A 287 27.81 6.15 -13.57
CA ASP A 287 28.39 6.36 -14.91
C ASP A 287 27.38 6.22 -16.05
N LEU A 288 26.14 5.83 -15.78
CA LEU A 288 25.12 5.67 -16.81
C LEU A 288 24.62 7.03 -17.32
N PRO A 289 24.37 7.18 -18.61
CA PRO A 289 23.66 8.34 -19.14
C PRO A 289 22.34 8.55 -18.42
N ARG A 290 21.95 9.79 -18.15
CA ARG A 290 20.73 10.13 -17.39
C ARG A 290 19.46 9.42 -17.90
N LYS A 291 19.35 9.20 -19.21
CA LYS A 291 18.21 8.49 -19.82
C LYS A 291 18.16 7.01 -19.41
N ASP A 292 19.32 6.38 -19.21
CA ASP A 292 19.44 4.95 -18.90
C ASP A 292 19.46 4.70 -17.38
N PHE A 293 19.89 5.70 -16.60
CA PHE A 293 19.98 5.65 -15.15
C PHE A 293 18.64 5.27 -14.48
N PHE A 294 17.55 5.98 -14.79
CA PHE A 294 16.25 5.68 -14.19
C PHE A 294 15.68 4.34 -14.64
N THR A 295 15.98 3.92 -15.84
CA THR A 295 15.60 2.58 -16.34
C THR A 295 16.37 1.48 -15.60
N ALA A 296 17.66 1.65 -15.37
CA ALA A 296 18.48 0.70 -14.62
C ALA A 296 18.07 0.68 -13.14
N LEU A 297 17.85 1.86 -12.55
CA LEU A 297 17.39 2.02 -11.16
C LEU A 297 16.04 1.33 -10.93
N SER A 298 15.05 1.57 -11.79
CA SER A 298 13.73 0.94 -11.68
C SER A 298 13.80 -0.58 -11.80
N ARG A 299 14.57 -1.10 -12.75
CA ARG A 299 14.76 -2.54 -12.94
C ARG A 299 15.43 -3.21 -11.73
N ARG A 300 16.41 -2.53 -11.10
CA ARG A 300 17.08 -3.08 -9.92
C ARG A 300 16.18 -3.06 -8.70
N ILE A 301 15.38 -2.00 -8.51
CA ILE A 301 14.35 -1.94 -7.47
C ILE A 301 13.31 -3.06 -7.68
N ASP A 302 12.84 -3.28 -8.90
CA ASP A 302 11.92 -4.37 -9.22
C ASP A 302 12.53 -5.74 -8.88
N ARG A 303 13.81 -5.93 -9.18
CA ARG A 303 14.53 -7.17 -8.84
C ARG A 303 14.57 -7.40 -7.34
N GLU A 304 14.88 -6.37 -6.53
CA GLU A 304 14.86 -6.46 -5.07
C GLU A 304 13.45 -6.82 -4.55
N ILE A 305 12.42 -6.12 -5.01
CA ILE A 305 11.03 -6.38 -4.62
C ILE A 305 10.59 -7.79 -5.04
N HIS A 306 10.89 -8.20 -6.25
CA HIS A 306 10.48 -9.51 -6.76
C HIS A 306 11.23 -10.66 -6.09
N ALA A 307 12.51 -10.49 -5.77
CA ALA A 307 13.30 -11.46 -5.04
C ALA A 307 12.79 -11.65 -3.60
N GLY A 308 12.27 -10.58 -3.00
CA GLY A 308 11.72 -10.56 -1.65
C GLY A 308 10.35 -11.23 -1.47
N TYR A 309 9.65 -11.61 -2.55
CA TYR A 309 8.33 -12.25 -2.41
C TYR A 309 8.39 -13.49 -1.53
N ARG A 310 7.56 -13.53 -0.50
CA ARG A 310 7.24 -14.76 0.20
C ARG A 310 6.16 -15.48 -0.57
N LEU A 311 6.49 -16.66 -1.08
CA LEU A 311 5.58 -17.49 -1.85
C LEU A 311 4.84 -18.47 -0.92
N TYR A 312 3.58 -18.71 -1.23
CA TYR A 312 2.68 -19.58 -0.52
C TYR A 312 2.19 -20.71 -1.44
N PRO A 313 1.66 -21.83 -0.92
CA PRO A 313 1.15 -22.94 -1.73
C PRO A 313 0.25 -22.50 -2.88
N CYS A 314 -0.68 -21.55 -2.63
CA CYS A 314 -1.58 -21.03 -3.66
C CYS A 314 -0.86 -20.45 -4.88
N ASN A 315 0.34 -19.88 -4.70
CA ASN A 315 1.11 -19.31 -5.81
C ASN A 315 1.64 -20.40 -6.74
N TYR A 316 2.16 -21.48 -6.20
CA TYR A 316 2.69 -22.62 -6.95
C TYR A 316 1.57 -23.42 -7.63
N ILE A 317 0.47 -23.68 -6.90
CA ILE A 317 -0.73 -24.32 -7.45
C ILE A 317 -1.27 -23.52 -8.65
N ALA A 318 -1.27 -22.18 -8.56
CA ALA A 318 -1.75 -21.33 -9.63
C ALA A 318 -0.88 -21.45 -10.89
N VAL A 319 0.45 -21.56 -10.75
CA VAL A 319 1.35 -21.79 -11.90
C VAL A 319 1.05 -23.13 -12.54
N ASP A 320 1.07 -24.23 -11.76
CA ASP A 320 0.87 -25.58 -12.28
C ASP A 320 -0.49 -25.73 -12.97
N LYS A 321 -1.56 -25.10 -12.41
CA LYS A 321 -2.90 -25.10 -13.05
C LYS A 321 -2.97 -24.30 -14.35
N LEU A 322 -2.25 -23.18 -14.44
CA LEU A 322 -2.23 -22.38 -15.67
C LEU A 322 -1.43 -23.03 -16.79
N GLU A 323 -0.37 -23.74 -16.43
CA GLU A 323 0.57 -24.36 -17.37
C GLU A 323 0.22 -25.82 -17.65
N GLY A 324 -0.73 -26.41 -16.90
CA GLY A 324 -1.09 -27.81 -17.01
C GLY A 324 0.05 -28.77 -16.59
N THR A 325 0.84 -28.35 -15.61
CA THR A 325 2.03 -29.06 -15.11
C THR A 325 1.90 -29.45 -13.64
N ASN A 326 2.88 -30.19 -13.14
CA ASN A 326 3.10 -30.47 -11.73
C ASN A 326 4.51 -30.06 -11.32
N THR A 327 5.08 -29.03 -11.94
CA THR A 327 6.48 -28.60 -11.76
C THR A 327 6.77 -28.23 -10.31
N TYR A 328 5.78 -27.73 -9.59
CA TYR A 328 5.92 -27.24 -8.22
C TYR A 328 5.20 -28.11 -7.19
N ALA A 329 4.89 -29.38 -7.52
CA ALA A 329 4.14 -30.30 -6.64
C ALA A 329 4.77 -30.46 -5.24
N ASP A 330 6.09 -30.32 -5.10
CA ASP A 330 6.80 -30.40 -3.81
C ASP A 330 6.54 -29.20 -2.88
N HIS A 331 5.88 -28.14 -3.38
CA HIS A 331 5.60 -26.91 -2.62
C HIS A 331 4.19 -26.85 -2.03
N TYR A 332 3.34 -27.87 -2.29
CA TYR A 332 1.97 -27.93 -1.81
C TYR A 332 1.47 -29.38 -1.68
N ASN A 333 0.38 -29.56 -0.97
CA ASN A 333 -0.27 -30.85 -0.79
C ASN A 333 -1.76 -30.78 -1.18
N ASP A 334 -2.48 -31.91 -1.12
CA ASP A 334 -3.91 -31.99 -1.50
C ASP A 334 -4.82 -31.05 -0.69
N LYS A 335 -4.50 -30.81 0.60
CA LYS A 335 -5.25 -29.88 1.45
C LYS A 335 -5.05 -28.44 0.99
N ASP A 336 -3.84 -28.09 0.55
CA ASP A 336 -3.56 -26.76 0.00
C ASP A 336 -4.31 -26.55 -1.32
N ILE A 337 -4.37 -27.59 -2.16
CA ILE A 337 -5.16 -27.55 -3.41
C ILE A 337 -6.63 -27.33 -3.09
N GLN A 338 -7.21 -28.14 -2.19
CA GLN A 338 -8.61 -28.02 -1.80
C GLN A 338 -8.91 -26.64 -1.24
N ARG A 339 -8.12 -26.14 -0.27
CA ARG A 339 -8.28 -24.81 0.34
C ARG A 339 -8.26 -23.71 -0.71
N PHE A 340 -7.33 -23.77 -1.65
CA PHE A 340 -7.22 -22.76 -2.69
C PHE A 340 -8.39 -22.80 -3.69
N GLU A 341 -8.84 -24.00 -4.08
CA GLU A 341 -10.00 -24.18 -4.96
C GLU A 341 -11.30 -23.67 -4.32
N GLU A 342 -11.53 -24.00 -3.05
CA GLU A 342 -12.67 -23.50 -2.28
C GLU A 342 -12.64 -21.97 -2.19
N TYR A 343 -11.48 -21.40 -1.92
CA TYR A 343 -11.28 -19.95 -1.89
C TYR A 343 -11.60 -19.31 -3.25
N LEU A 344 -11.01 -19.81 -4.34
CA LEU A 344 -11.24 -19.29 -5.70
C LEU A 344 -12.72 -19.39 -6.11
N ALA A 345 -13.38 -20.52 -5.82
CA ALA A 345 -14.78 -20.72 -6.09
C ALA A 345 -15.65 -19.70 -5.34
N GLY A 346 -15.34 -19.47 -4.06
CA GLY A 346 -16.03 -18.49 -3.23
C GLY A 346 -15.83 -17.05 -3.74
N GLN A 347 -14.64 -16.71 -4.21
CA GLN A 347 -14.36 -15.39 -4.79
C GLN A 347 -15.05 -15.20 -6.15
N LEU A 348 -15.01 -16.22 -7.03
CA LEU A 348 -15.71 -16.18 -8.31
C LEU A 348 -17.23 -16.04 -8.14
N ALA A 349 -17.81 -16.65 -7.11
CA ALA A 349 -19.23 -16.54 -6.82
C ALA A 349 -19.68 -15.09 -6.55
N LYS A 350 -18.80 -14.25 -5.98
CA LYS A 350 -19.09 -12.83 -5.68
C LYS A 350 -19.19 -11.92 -6.89
N ILE A 351 -18.72 -12.38 -8.07
CA ILE A 351 -18.74 -11.54 -9.29
C ILE A 351 -20.15 -11.56 -9.88
N GLU A 352 -20.77 -10.39 -9.93
CA GLU A 352 -22.11 -10.17 -10.49
C GLU A 352 -22.02 -9.15 -11.63
N ILE A 353 -21.70 -9.61 -12.83
CA ILE A 353 -21.61 -8.79 -14.05
C ILE A 353 -22.38 -9.45 -15.20
N PRO A 354 -22.90 -8.66 -16.14
CA PRO A 354 -23.48 -9.19 -17.37
C PRO A 354 -22.47 -10.06 -18.14
N ASN A 355 -22.95 -11.11 -18.80
CA ASN A 355 -22.12 -11.99 -19.63
C ASN A 355 -20.88 -12.57 -18.91
N LYS A 356 -21.04 -12.91 -17.63
CA LYS A 356 -19.96 -13.44 -16.77
C LYS A 356 -19.25 -14.62 -17.42
N ASP A 357 -18.00 -14.40 -17.83
CA ASP A 357 -17.10 -15.41 -18.40
C ASP A 357 -16.29 -16.09 -17.29
N LYS A 358 -16.82 -17.19 -16.76
CA LYS A 358 -16.22 -17.90 -15.62
C LYS A 358 -14.81 -18.41 -15.93
N ALA A 359 -14.53 -18.84 -17.16
CA ALA A 359 -13.22 -19.36 -17.54
C ALA A 359 -12.19 -18.24 -17.58
N PHE A 360 -12.49 -17.12 -18.22
CA PHE A 360 -11.64 -15.93 -18.26
C PHE A 360 -11.38 -15.38 -16.85
N LEU A 361 -12.41 -15.20 -16.04
CA LEU A 361 -12.27 -14.66 -14.69
C LEU A 361 -11.38 -15.53 -13.82
N ARG A 362 -11.57 -16.87 -13.90
CA ARG A 362 -10.70 -17.82 -13.19
C ARG A 362 -9.26 -17.73 -13.66
N GLU A 363 -9.03 -17.67 -14.96
CA GLU A 363 -7.68 -17.52 -15.52
C GLU A 363 -7.00 -16.23 -15.02
N ARG A 364 -7.71 -15.09 -14.99
CA ARG A 364 -7.17 -13.83 -14.45
C ARG A 364 -6.81 -13.92 -12.98
N MET A 365 -7.64 -14.59 -12.18
CA MET A 365 -7.33 -14.83 -10.76
C MET A 365 -6.11 -15.75 -10.61
N LEU A 366 -6.04 -16.86 -11.30
CA LEU A 366 -4.87 -17.75 -11.29
C LEU A 366 -3.60 -16.99 -11.73
N THR A 367 -3.68 -16.16 -12.78
CA THR A 367 -2.55 -15.33 -13.23
C THR A 367 -2.02 -14.41 -12.12
N MET A 368 -2.92 -13.81 -11.34
CA MET A 368 -2.56 -12.95 -10.21
C MET A 368 -1.77 -13.72 -9.14
N TYR A 369 -2.15 -14.96 -8.85
CA TYR A 369 -1.45 -15.81 -7.88
C TYR A 369 -0.16 -16.41 -8.46
N ALA A 370 -0.08 -16.67 -9.75
CA ALA A 370 1.10 -17.24 -10.42
C ALA A 370 2.24 -16.22 -10.62
N ASN A 371 1.91 -14.97 -10.88
CA ASN A 371 2.91 -13.95 -11.22
C ASN A 371 3.99 -13.72 -10.14
N PRO A 372 3.72 -13.76 -8.83
CA PRO A 372 4.77 -13.69 -7.81
C PRO A 372 5.86 -14.78 -7.95
N VAL A 373 5.48 -16.01 -8.32
CA VAL A 373 6.46 -17.09 -8.61
C VAL A 373 7.30 -16.73 -9.82
N ARG A 374 6.65 -16.38 -10.92
CA ARG A 374 7.31 -16.04 -12.20
C ARG A 374 8.27 -14.86 -12.04
N ASN A 375 7.84 -13.82 -11.31
CA ASN A 375 8.65 -12.63 -11.06
C ASN A 375 9.85 -12.95 -10.16
N ARG A 376 9.64 -13.73 -9.09
CA ARG A 376 10.74 -14.14 -8.20
C ARG A 376 11.79 -14.99 -8.92
N LEU A 377 11.38 -15.91 -9.79
CA LEU A 377 12.29 -16.69 -10.60
C LEU A 377 13.12 -15.81 -11.53
N LYS A 378 12.47 -14.90 -12.27
CA LYS A 378 13.17 -13.92 -13.14
C LYS A 378 14.16 -13.05 -12.36
N ALA A 379 13.79 -12.61 -11.14
CA ALA A 379 14.67 -11.80 -10.32
C ALA A 379 15.93 -12.54 -9.87
N ARG A 380 15.85 -13.86 -9.67
CA ARG A 380 16.96 -14.70 -9.21
C ARG A 380 17.86 -15.23 -10.35
N THR A 381 17.32 -15.38 -11.56
CA THR A 381 18.08 -15.92 -12.70
C THR A 381 18.91 -14.87 -13.45
N LYS A 382 18.66 -13.57 -13.26
CA LYS A 382 19.44 -12.49 -13.89
C LYS A 382 20.53 -11.97 -12.95
N ASN A 383 21.62 -12.74 -12.88
CA ASN A 383 22.96 -12.23 -12.54
C ASN A 383 23.70 -11.77 -13.82
N GLU A 384 22.97 -11.08 -14.73
CA GLU A 384 23.55 -10.47 -15.93
C GLU A 384 23.10 -9.00 -16.02
#